data_aa0e9f9bf4f46f0d0390b0ca4fc84868
#
_entry.id   aa0e9f9bf4f46f0d0390b0ca4fc84868
#
_cell.length_a   1.000
_cell.length_b   1.000
_cell.length_c   1.000
_cell.angle_alpha   90.00
_cell.angle_beta   90.00
_cell.angle_gamma   90.00
#
_symmetry.space_group_name_H-M   'P 1'
#
loop_
_entity.id
_entity.type
_entity.pdbx_description
1 polymer ?
#
loop_
_entity_poly.entity_id
_entity_poly.type
_entity_poly.pdbx_seq_one_letter_code
_entity_poly.pdbx_strand_id
1 'polypeptide(L)'
;MPDLALFDFDGTLTTRETFPAFMRYAVVRPRLLAGGVLLAPVVFGYRRGWVAGNPTRASIVQMGLRGVDAERLRAQGAAFARDVLPGVLRPEAMARRAGQRLRGDRVVVVSGGLDVYLAPWCADQGVELLCSVLAERGGRITGYAGPQCVGEEKVRRVHALCDLQAYAAIHAYGDTHEDLAMLAMAHHRTYRGHVVA
;
A
#
# COMPACT_ATOMS: atom_id res chain seq x y z
N MET A 1 24.00 15.39 -3.95
CA MET A 1 23.21 14.20 -4.30
C MET A 1 21.82 14.40 -3.66
N PRO A 2 20.72 14.06 -4.34
CA PRO A 2 19.41 14.12 -3.74
C PRO A 2 19.27 13.04 -2.66
N ASP A 3 18.31 13.21 -1.76
CA ASP A 3 17.92 12.19 -0.80
C ASP A 3 16.83 11.27 -1.40
N LEU A 4 16.67 10.09 -0.78
CA LEU A 4 15.59 9.15 -1.08
C LEU A 4 14.61 9.16 0.09
N ALA A 5 13.32 9.38 -0.19
CA ALA A 5 12.27 9.35 0.80
C ALA A 5 11.27 8.22 0.50
N LEU A 6 11.20 7.24 1.39
CA LEU A 6 10.34 6.07 1.32
C LEU A 6 9.16 6.24 2.27
N PHE A 7 7.95 6.25 1.74
CA PHE A 7 6.73 6.39 2.52
C PHE A 7 5.88 5.13 2.44
N ASP A 8 5.55 4.52 3.57
CA ASP A 8 4.38 3.67 3.61
C ASP A 8 3.11 4.52 3.39
N PHE A 9 2.01 3.86 3.02
CA PHE A 9 0.77 4.55 2.70
C PHE A 9 -0.26 4.47 3.83
N ASP A 10 -0.71 3.26 4.15
CA ASP A 10 -1.79 3.03 5.12
C ASP A 10 -1.32 3.29 6.56
N GLY A 11 -2.00 4.20 7.29
CA GLY A 11 -1.58 4.59 8.63
C GLY A 11 -0.41 5.60 8.67
N THR A 12 0.37 5.71 7.58
CA THR A 12 1.48 6.67 7.43
C THR A 12 1.05 7.92 6.69
N LEU A 13 0.75 7.84 5.39
CA LEU A 13 0.18 8.94 4.61
C LEU A 13 -1.33 9.11 4.86
N THR A 14 -1.99 8.07 5.32
CA THR A 14 -3.42 8.07 5.66
C THR A 14 -3.66 7.90 7.15
N THR A 15 -4.86 8.25 7.61
CA THR A 15 -5.29 8.11 9.01
C THR A 15 -5.81 6.71 9.34
N ARG A 16 -6.01 5.86 8.33
CA ARG A 16 -6.57 4.51 8.45
C ARG A 16 -6.17 3.64 7.26
N GLU A 17 -6.33 2.32 7.41
CA GLU A 17 -6.13 1.37 6.32
C GLU A 17 -7.15 1.60 5.19
N THR A 18 -6.65 1.65 3.95
CA THR A 18 -7.46 1.89 2.75
C THR A 18 -7.92 0.60 2.09
N PHE A 19 -7.20 -0.51 2.25
CA PHE A 19 -7.55 -1.80 1.67
C PHE A 19 -8.97 -2.28 2.06
N PRO A 20 -9.39 -2.31 3.34
CA PRO A 20 -10.75 -2.70 3.69
C PRO A 20 -11.82 -1.74 3.17
N ALA A 21 -11.48 -0.44 3.08
CA ALA A 21 -12.37 0.57 2.53
C ALA A 21 -12.57 0.35 1.02
N PHE A 22 -11.48 0.11 0.28
CA PHE A 22 -11.54 -0.21 -1.15
C PHE A 22 -12.32 -1.49 -1.42
N MET A 23 -12.13 -2.55 -0.66
CA MET A 23 -12.91 -3.79 -0.82
C MET A 23 -14.40 -3.55 -0.66
N ARG A 24 -14.82 -2.73 0.32
CA ARG A 24 -16.25 -2.35 0.48
C ARG A 24 -16.77 -1.47 -0.66
N TYR A 25 -15.91 -0.66 -1.26
CA TYR A 25 -16.25 0.22 -2.38
C TYR A 25 -16.40 -0.56 -3.70
N ALA A 26 -15.48 -1.47 -4.00
CA ALA A 26 -15.37 -2.12 -5.30
C ALA A 26 -16.16 -3.44 -5.40
N VAL A 27 -16.32 -4.16 -4.29
CA VAL A 27 -16.98 -5.49 -4.30
C VAL A 27 -18.47 -5.35 -4.09
N VAL A 28 -19.26 -6.05 -4.93
CA VAL A 28 -20.72 -6.04 -4.82
C VAL A 28 -21.20 -6.67 -3.50
N ARG A 29 -22.26 -6.09 -2.92
CA ARG A 29 -22.78 -6.46 -1.59
C ARG A 29 -22.99 -7.97 -1.35
N PRO A 30 -23.62 -8.75 -2.26
CA PRO A 30 -23.78 -10.19 -2.02
C PRO A 30 -22.44 -10.93 -1.84
N ARG A 31 -21.43 -10.53 -2.61
CA ARG A 31 -20.09 -11.12 -2.55
C ARG A 31 -19.35 -10.71 -1.28
N LEU A 32 -19.52 -9.47 -0.82
CA LEU A 32 -19.00 -9.01 0.47
C LEU A 32 -19.60 -9.78 1.65
N LEU A 33 -20.91 -10.00 1.63
CA LEU A 33 -21.61 -10.74 2.69
C LEU A 33 -21.16 -12.22 2.72
N ALA A 34 -21.16 -12.88 1.57
CA ALA A 34 -20.70 -14.27 1.45
C ALA A 34 -19.22 -14.39 1.89
N GLY A 35 -18.35 -13.50 1.40
CA GLY A 35 -16.95 -13.44 1.79
C GLY A 35 -16.77 -13.17 3.28
N GLY A 36 -17.57 -12.28 3.85
CA GLY A 36 -17.55 -11.97 5.28
C GLY A 36 -17.85 -13.17 6.16
N VAL A 37 -18.87 -13.97 5.79
CA VAL A 37 -19.22 -15.20 6.51
C VAL A 37 -18.15 -16.27 6.36
N LEU A 38 -17.71 -16.53 5.13
CA LEU A 38 -16.73 -17.59 4.83
C LEU A 38 -15.34 -17.28 5.39
N LEU A 39 -14.92 -16.02 5.41
CA LEU A 39 -13.61 -15.60 5.91
C LEU A 39 -13.64 -15.19 7.38
N ALA A 40 -14.80 -15.18 8.04
CA ALA A 40 -14.90 -14.80 9.46
C ALA A 40 -13.88 -15.54 10.37
N PRO A 41 -13.68 -16.87 10.25
CA PRO A 41 -12.67 -17.57 11.06
C PRO A 41 -11.24 -17.09 10.77
N VAL A 42 -10.91 -16.85 9.50
CA VAL A 42 -9.58 -16.39 9.07
C VAL A 42 -9.31 -14.97 9.59
N VAL A 43 -10.28 -14.07 9.44
CA VAL A 43 -10.19 -12.68 9.92
C VAL A 43 -10.14 -12.65 11.46
N PHE A 44 -10.90 -13.49 12.13
CA PHE A 44 -10.83 -13.64 13.59
C PHE A 44 -9.45 -14.13 14.03
N GLY A 45 -8.91 -15.17 13.40
CA GLY A 45 -7.56 -15.67 13.64
C GLY A 45 -6.48 -14.61 13.41
N TYR A 46 -6.62 -13.82 12.33
CA TYR A 46 -5.74 -12.69 12.08
C TYR A 46 -5.77 -11.64 13.21
N ARG A 47 -6.96 -11.25 13.65
CA ARG A 47 -7.13 -10.29 14.76
C ARG A 47 -6.56 -10.79 16.09
N ARG A 48 -6.49 -12.11 16.26
CA ARG A 48 -5.86 -12.76 17.44
C ARG A 48 -4.36 -13.03 17.25
N GLY A 49 -3.79 -12.69 16.09
CA GLY A 49 -2.38 -12.97 15.76
C GLY A 49 -2.06 -14.43 15.42
N TRP A 50 -3.10 -15.27 15.24
CA TRP A 50 -2.93 -16.70 14.90
C TRP A 50 -2.71 -16.94 13.41
N VAL A 51 -3.16 -16.01 12.57
CA VAL A 51 -3.04 -16.05 11.12
C VAL A 51 -2.27 -14.82 10.65
N ALA A 52 -1.29 -15.01 9.77
CA ALA A 52 -0.52 -13.89 9.21
C ALA A 52 -1.37 -13.01 8.28
N GLY A 53 -0.97 -11.74 8.11
CA GLY A 53 -1.68 -10.76 7.30
C GLY A 53 -1.72 -11.13 5.81
N ASN A 54 -0.60 -11.63 5.25
CA ASN A 54 -0.49 -11.94 3.83
C ASN A 54 -1.50 -13.00 3.35
N PRO A 55 -1.64 -14.19 3.96
CA PRO A 55 -2.67 -15.15 3.56
C PRO A 55 -4.08 -14.63 3.79
N THR A 56 -4.31 -13.82 4.82
CA THR A 56 -5.61 -13.19 5.08
C THR A 56 -5.99 -12.24 3.95
N ARG A 57 -5.09 -11.32 3.56
CA ARG A 57 -5.32 -10.40 2.43
C ARG A 57 -5.49 -11.17 1.11
N ALA A 58 -4.69 -12.23 0.88
CA ALA A 58 -4.81 -13.07 -0.31
C ALA A 58 -6.19 -13.75 -0.40
N SER A 59 -6.70 -14.29 0.70
CA SER A 59 -8.03 -14.90 0.78
C SER A 59 -9.14 -13.87 0.51
N ILE A 60 -9.02 -12.65 1.03
CA ILE A 60 -9.98 -11.56 0.80
C ILE A 60 -9.97 -11.15 -0.68
N VAL A 61 -8.80 -11.01 -1.32
CA VAL A 61 -8.67 -10.69 -2.74
C VAL A 61 -9.25 -11.81 -3.60
N GLN A 62 -8.95 -13.07 -3.31
CA GLN A 62 -9.50 -14.21 -4.02
C GLN A 62 -11.03 -14.24 -3.94
N MET A 63 -11.59 -14.06 -2.76
CA MET A 63 -13.04 -14.08 -2.57
C MET A 63 -13.72 -12.86 -3.19
N GLY A 64 -13.15 -11.68 -3.02
CA GLY A 64 -13.76 -10.42 -3.43
C GLY A 64 -13.54 -10.08 -4.91
N LEU A 65 -12.34 -10.29 -5.44
CA LEU A 65 -11.92 -9.74 -6.73
C LEU A 65 -11.70 -10.78 -7.83
N ARG A 66 -11.52 -12.08 -7.52
CA ARG A 66 -11.34 -13.09 -8.56
C ARG A 66 -12.50 -13.12 -9.55
N GLY A 67 -12.18 -13.08 -10.85
CA GLY A 67 -13.16 -13.08 -11.93
C GLY A 67 -13.85 -11.73 -12.17
N VAL A 68 -13.52 -10.69 -11.39
CA VAL A 68 -13.97 -9.32 -11.66
C VAL A 68 -13.28 -8.83 -12.94
N ASP A 69 -14.01 -8.08 -13.75
CA ASP A 69 -13.47 -7.40 -14.92
C ASP A 69 -12.39 -6.41 -14.51
N ALA A 70 -11.21 -6.52 -15.13
CA ALA A 70 -10.02 -5.77 -14.72
C ALA A 70 -10.13 -4.29 -15.06
N GLU A 71 -10.73 -3.94 -16.21
CA GLU A 71 -10.91 -2.54 -16.62
C GLU A 71 -11.91 -1.84 -15.71
N ARG A 72 -13.02 -2.50 -15.41
CA ARG A 72 -13.99 -2.01 -14.43
C ARG A 72 -13.33 -1.78 -13.06
N LEU A 73 -12.50 -2.71 -12.59
CA LEU A 73 -11.83 -2.59 -11.31
C LEU A 73 -10.83 -1.42 -11.30
N ARG A 74 -10.09 -1.20 -12.39
CA ARG A 74 -9.21 -0.03 -12.55
C ARG A 74 -10.00 1.27 -12.52
N ALA A 75 -11.13 1.34 -13.22
CA ALA A 75 -12.02 2.50 -13.18
C ALA A 75 -12.54 2.79 -11.76
N GLN A 76 -12.93 1.75 -11.01
CA GLN A 76 -13.34 1.87 -9.61
C GLN A 76 -12.16 2.28 -8.72
N GLY A 77 -10.96 1.79 -8.97
CA GLY A 77 -9.75 2.20 -8.26
C GLY A 77 -9.41 3.67 -8.47
N ALA A 78 -9.47 4.15 -9.71
CA ALA A 78 -9.25 5.56 -10.02
C ALA A 78 -10.32 6.47 -9.38
N ALA A 79 -11.59 6.06 -9.38
CA ALA A 79 -12.66 6.77 -8.68
C ALA A 79 -12.43 6.80 -7.16
N PHE A 80 -12.04 5.67 -6.56
CA PHE A 80 -11.71 5.60 -5.14
C PHE A 80 -10.52 6.51 -4.77
N ALA A 81 -9.49 6.53 -5.62
CA ALA A 81 -8.31 7.39 -5.44
C ALA A 81 -8.69 8.89 -5.46
N ARG A 82 -9.59 9.29 -6.35
CA ARG A 82 -10.04 10.68 -6.49
C ARG A 82 -11.05 11.10 -5.42
N ASP A 83 -12.01 10.22 -5.10
CA ASP A 83 -13.21 10.60 -4.35
C ASP A 83 -13.11 10.23 -2.85
N VAL A 84 -12.30 9.24 -2.50
CA VAL A 84 -12.23 8.69 -1.12
C VAL A 84 -10.88 8.97 -0.45
N LEU A 85 -9.76 8.78 -1.16
CA LEU A 85 -8.44 8.93 -0.53
C LEU A 85 -8.19 10.33 0.03
N PRO A 86 -8.59 11.45 -0.61
CA PRO A 86 -8.36 12.78 -0.05
C PRO A 86 -8.92 12.97 1.36
N GLY A 87 -10.06 12.35 1.65
CA GLY A 87 -10.72 12.43 2.96
C GLY A 87 -10.03 11.65 4.10
N VAL A 88 -8.98 10.90 3.79
CA VAL A 88 -8.25 10.10 4.78
C VAL A 88 -6.76 10.40 4.84
N LEU A 89 -6.27 11.35 4.04
CA LEU A 89 -4.86 11.76 4.06
C LEU A 89 -4.53 12.50 5.36
N ARG A 90 -3.31 12.28 5.88
CA ARG A 90 -2.77 13.03 7.02
C ARG A 90 -2.12 14.32 6.54
N PRO A 91 -2.60 15.50 6.94
CA PRO A 91 -2.04 16.78 6.49
C PRO A 91 -0.53 16.91 6.76
N GLU A 92 -0.07 16.48 7.95
CA GLU A 92 1.33 16.58 8.36
C GLU A 92 2.22 15.66 7.51
N ALA A 93 1.77 14.45 7.19
CA ALA A 93 2.50 13.51 6.36
C ALA A 93 2.57 13.98 4.91
N MET A 94 1.47 14.54 4.41
CA MET A 94 1.41 15.14 3.08
C MET A 94 2.32 16.37 2.96
N ALA A 95 2.35 17.24 3.97
CA ALA A 95 3.27 18.38 4.03
C ALA A 95 4.74 17.91 4.05
N ARG A 96 5.06 16.89 4.83
CA ARG A 96 6.39 16.29 4.89
C ARG A 96 6.81 15.72 3.53
N ARG A 97 5.94 14.95 2.88
CA ARG A 97 6.17 14.44 1.52
C ARG A 97 6.39 15.57 0.51
N ALA A 98 5.57 16.62 0.56
CA ALA A 98 5.72 17.78 -0.30
C ALA A 98 7.06 18.49 -0.05
N GLY A 99 7.49 18.62 1.20
CA GLY A 99 8.79 19.18 1.56
C GLY A 99 9.96 18.38 0.99
N GLN A 100 9.90 17.03 1.00
CA GLN A 100 10.90 16.19 0.34
C GLN A 100 10.99 16.51 -1.16
N ARG A 101 9.85 16.55 -1.86
CA ARG A 101 9.83 16.90 -3.29
C ARG A 101 10.39 18.29 -3.59
N LEU A 102 10.05 19.29 -2.78
CA LEU A 102 10.55 20.68 -2.97
C LEU A 102 12.06 20.77 -2.83
N ARG A 103 12.71 19.91 -2.06
CA ARG A 103 14.16 19.81 -1.96
C ARG A 103 14.79 19.07 -3.16
N GLY A 104 14.01 18.52 -4.05
CA GLY A 104 14.50 17.70 -5.17
C GLY A 104 14.78 16.24 -4.79
N ASP A 105 14.26 15.78 -3.64
CA ASP A 105 14.43 14.40 -3.20
C ASP A 105 13.56 13.46 -4.05
N ARG A 106 14.05 12.23 -4.25
CA ARG A 106 13.26 11.17 -4.87
C ARG A 106 12.27 10.62 -3.85
N VAL A 107 10.98 10.68 -4.17
CA VAL A 107 9.91 10.21 -3.29
C VAL A 107 9.26 8.97 -3.86
N VAL A 108 9.24 7.89 -3.07
CA VAL A 108 8.65 6.60 -3.43
C VAL A 108 7.64 6.19 -2.35
N VAL A 109 6.44 5.85 -2.78
CA VAL A 109 5.44 5.19 -1.92
C VAL A 109 5.65 3.69 -1.98
N VAL A 110 5.80 3.03 -0.82
CA VAL A 110 6.08 1.60 -0.68
C VAL A 110 5.02 0.95 0.19
N SER A 111 4.00 0.34 -0.41
CA SER A 111 2.77 -0.04 0.28
C SER A 111 2.29 -1.46 0.00
N GLY A 112 1.70 -2.10 1.01
CA GLY A 112 0.93 -3.34 0.87
C GLY A 112 -0.42 -3.17 0.16
N GLY A 113 -0.87 -1.92 -0.09
CA GLY A 113 -2.09 -1.60 -0.81
C GLY A 113 -2.09 -2.05 -2.28
N LEU A 114 -3.26 -2.00 -2.92
CA LEU A 114 -3.43 -2.48 -4.29
C LEU A 114 -3.10 -1.41 -5.33
N ASP A 115 -2.44 -1.83 -6.39
CA ASP A 115 -2.06 -1.03 -7.56
C ASP A 115 -3.25 -0.28 -8.18
N VAL A 116 -4.41 -0.90 -8.26
CA VAL A 116 -5.60 -0.34 -8.93
C VAL A 116 -6.05 1.02 -8.37
N TYR A 117 -5.79 1.34 -7.10
CA TYR A 117 -6.11 2.65 -6.54
C TYR A 117 -4.86 3.47 -6.15
N LEU A 118 -3.74 2.81 -5.83
CA LEU A 118 -2.51 3.53 -5.49
C LEU A 118 -1.82 4.10 -6.74
N ALA A 119 -1.83 3.37 -7.86
CA ALA A 119 -1.18 3.85 -9.09
C ALA A 119 -1.79 5.16 -9.61
N PRO A 120 -3.11 5.30 -9.78
CA PRO A 120 -3.68 6.58 -10.21
C PRO A 120 -3.45 7.70 -9.19
N TRP A 121 -3.50 7.41 -7.88
CA TRP A 121 -3.19 8.41 -6.85
C TRP A 121 -1.73 8.87 -6.91
N CYS A 122 -0.77 7.95 -6.99
CA CYS A 122 0.65 8.28 -7.07
C CYS A 122 0.99 9.05 -8.35
N ALA A 123 0.37 8.69 -9.47
CA ALA A 123 0.53 9.40 -10.74
C ALA A 123 0.05 10.86 -10.62
N ASP A 124 -1.12 11.10 -10.04
CA ASP A 124 -1.65 12.44 -9.77
C ASP A 124 -0.74 13.23 -8.84
N GLN A 125 -0.15 12.58 -7.84
CA GLN A 125 0.79 13.20 -6.90
C GLN A 125 2.20 13.36 -7.46
N GLY A 126 2.51 12.79 -8.63
CA GLY A 126 3.85 12.80 -9.25
C GLY A 126 4.91 12.12 -8.39
N VAL A 127 4.60 10.99 -7.78
CA VAL A 127 5.51 10.18 -6.97
C VAL A 127 5.56 8.74 -7.48
N GLU A 128 6.69 8.07 -7.25
CA GLU A 128 6.86 6.68 -7.64
C GLU A 128 6.13 5.72 -6.68
N LEU A 129 5.80 4.54 -7.17
CA LEU A 129 5.04 3.54 -6.44
C LEU A 129 5.66 2.15 -6.49
N LEU A 130 5.81 1.54 -5.33
CA LEU A 130 6.02 0.11 -5.14
C LEU A 130 4.87 -0.42 -4.31
N CYS A 131 4.03 -1.30 -4.87
CA CYS A 131 2.84 -1.80 -4.15
C CYS A 131 2.50 -3.24 -4.52
N SER A 132 1.49 -3.80 -3.87
CA SER A 132 0.96 -5.10 -4.24
C SER A 132 0.17 -5.01 -5.55
N VAL A 133 0.50 -5.86 -6.52
CA VAL A 133 -0.07 -5.83 -7.87
C VAL A 133 -1.07 -6.97 -8.05
N LEU A 134 -2.20 -6.68 -8.68
CA LEU A 134 -3.18 -7.70 -9.05
C LEU A 134 -2.83 -8.36 -10.39
N ALA A 135 -2.95 -9.67 -10.44
CA ALA A 135 -2.80 -10.46 -11.66
C ALA A 135 -4.08 -10.44 -12.48
N GLU A 136 -3.90 -10.36 -13.79
CA GLU A 136 -4.97 -10.41 -14.78
C GLU A 136 -4.73 -11.52 -15.79
N ARG A 137 -5.81 -12.19 -16.19
CA ARG A 137 -5.81 -13.14 -17.29
C ARG A 137 -7.14 -13.07 -18.05
N GLY A 138 -7.08 -12.83 -19.36
CA GLY A 138 -8.28 -12.71 -20.21
C GLY A 138 -9.22 -11.58 -19.75
N GLY A 139 -8.68 -10.42 -19.36
CA GLY A 139 -9.46 -9.28 -18.90
C GLY A 139 -10.08 -9.44 -17.50
N ARG A 140 -9.70 -10.48 -16.73
CA ARG A 140 -10.27 -10.76 -15.41
C ARG A 140 -9.19 -10.92 -14.35
N ILE A 141 -9.45 -10.38 -13.17
CA ILE A 141 -8.56 -10.52 -12.02
C ILE A 141 -8.49 -11.98 -11.58
N THR A 142 -7.26 -12.47 -11.31
CA THR A 142 -7.02 -13.85 -10.88
C THR A 142 -6.49 -13.97 -9.44
N GLY A 143 -6.03 -12.88 -8.86
CA GLY A 143 -5.43 -12.80 -7.52
C GLY A 143 -4.28 -11.79 -7.51
N TYR A 144 -3.28 -12.01 -6.65
CA TYR A 144 -2.03 -11.23 -6.68
C TYR A 144 -1.09 -11.74 -7.79
N ALA A 145 -0.36 -10.82 -8.43
CA ALA A 145 0.63 -11.12 -9.45
C ALA A 145 1.95 -11.67 -8.88
N GLY A 146 2.14 -11.58 -7.57
CA GLY A 146 3.34 -12.03 -6.88
C GLY A 146 3.23 -11.77 -5.37
N PRO A 147 4.35 -11.75 -4.65
CA PRO A 147 4.36 -11.43 -3.24
C PRO A 147 3.76 -10.05 -2.96
N GLN A 148 3.02 -9.92 -1.85
CA GLN A 148 2.50 -8.64 -1.40
C GLN A 148 3.66 -7.75 -0.91
N CYS A 149 3.59 -6.43 -1.17
CA CYS A 149 4.64 -5.47 -0.86
C CYS A 149 4.62 -5.08 0.63
N VAL A 150 4.99 -6.02 1.50
CA VAL A 150 5.04 -5.87 2.96
C VAL A 150 6.31 -6.53 3.53
N GLY A 151 6.76 -6.09 4.69
CA GLY A 151 7.94 -6.62 5.36
C GLY A 151 9.18 -6.59 4.46
N GLU A 152 9.91 -7.71 4.39
CA GLU A 152 11.12 -7.85 3.58
C GLU A 152 10.88 -7.63 2.06
N GLU A 153 9.68 -7.86 1.58
CA GLU A 153 9.35 -7.60 0.18
C GLU A 153 9.41 -6.10 -0.16
N LYS A 154 9.11 -5.20 0.79
CA LYS A 154 9.34 -3.76 0.63
C LYS A 154 10.82 -3.48 0.35
N VAL A 155 11.71 -4.04 1.17
CA VAL A 155 13.16 -3.93 1.05
C VAL A 155 13.65 -4.43 -0.30
N ARG A 156 13.25 -5.65 -0.67
CA ARG A 156 13.63 -6.27 -1.94
C ARG A 156 13.24 -5.41 -3.15
N ARG A 157 12.04 -4.82 -3.12
CA ARG A 157 11.57 -3.95 -4.22
C ARG A 157 12.29 -2.61 -4.26
N VAL A 158 12.62 -2.03 -3.13
CA VAL A 158 13.42 -0.80 -3.10
C VAL A 158 14.80 -1.04 -3.68
N HIS A 159 15.49 -2.13 -3.30
CA HIS A 159 16.78 -2.49 -3.90
C HIS A 159 16.70 -2.81 -5.39
N ALA A 160 15.58 -3.36 -5.87
CA ALA A 160 15.36 -3.58 -7.30
C ALA A 160 15.07 -2.28 -8.07
N LEU A 161 14.55 -1.24 -7.40
CA LEU A 161 14.22 0.04 -7.99
C LEU A 161 15.46 0.94 -8.15
N CYS A 162 16.38 0.94 -7.18
CA CYS A 162 17.51 1.87 -7.17
C CYS A 162 18.68 1.37 -6.31
N ASP A 163 19.86 1.88 -6.64
CA ASP A 163 21.04 1.75 -5.78
C ASP A 163 20.96 2.79 -4.64
N LEU A 164 20.93 2.31 -3.42
CA LEU A 164 20.81 3.15 -2.22
C LEU A 164 22.05 4.02 -1.99
N GLN A 165 23.21 3.61 -2.49
CA GLN A 165 24.45 4.39 -2.38
C GLN A 165 24.45 5.64 -3.27
N ALA A 166 23.52 5.74 -4.20
CA ALA A 166 23.35 6.90 -5.08
C ALA A 166 22.68 8.11 -4.39
N TYR A 167 22.31 7.99 -3.09
CA TYR A 167 21.62 9.04 -2.33
C TYR A 167 22.45 9.52 -1.15
N ALA A 168 22.37 10.82 -0.84
CA ALA A 168 23.08 11.41 0.29
C ALA A 168 22.52 10.93 1.63
N ALA A 169 21.19 10.84 1.72
CA ALA A 169 20.50 10.26 2.86
C ALA A 169 19.23 9.49 2.42
N ILE A 170 18.81 8.53 3.24
CA ILE A 170 17.58 7.79 3.07
C ILE A 170 16.67 8.11 4.25
N HIS A 171 15.45 8.58 3.94
CA HIS A 171 14.40 8.82 4.90
C HIS A 171 13.32 7.74 4.74
N ALA A 172 12.87 7.12 5.80
CA ALA A 172 11.77 6.15 5.75
C ALA A 172 10.70 6.46 6.80
N TYR A 173 9.45 6.30 6.38
CA TYR A 173 8.25 6.60 7.15
C TYR A 173 7.32 5.40 7.14
N GLY A 174 6.94 4.91 8.32
CA GLY A 174 6.07 3.75 8.50
C GLY A 174 5.35 3.77 9.84
N ASP A 175 4.35 2.89 10.02
CA ASP A 175 3.56 2.86 11.25
C ASP A 175 3.31 1.45 11.80
N THR A 176 3.55 0.40 10.99
CA THR A 176 3.32 -0.99 11.38
C THR A 176 4.62 -1.79 11.47
N HIS A 177 4.52 -3.00 12.03
CA HIS A 177 5.64 -3.94 12.06
C HIS A 177 6.08 -4.38 10.63
N GLU A 178 5.19 -4.29 9.65
CA GLU A 178 5.49 -4.58 8.24
C GLU A 178 6.44 -3.57 7.61
N ASP A 179 6.68 -2.42 8.27
CA ASP A 179 7.57 -1.34 7.81
C ASP A 179 8.96 -1.40 8.44
N LEU A 180 9.14 -2.18 9.51
CA LEU A 180 10.39 -2.18 10.28
C LEU A 180 11.61 -2.52 9.42
N ALA A 181 11.49 -3.45 8.48
CA ALA A 181 12.57 -3.80 7.57
C ALA A 181 12.93 -2.62 6.65
N MET A 182 11.94 -1.90 6.11
CA MET A 182 12.14 -0.70 5.31
C MET A 182 12.74 0.44 6.14
N LEU A 183 12.28 0.64 7.37
CA LEU A 183 12.83 1.64 8.29
C LEU A 183 14.29 1.33 8.63
N ALA A 184 14.66 0.05 8.79
CA ALA A 184 16.03 -0.36 9.10
C ALA A 184 17.06 0.02 8.02
N MET A 185 16.65 0.20 6.76
CA MET A 185 17.53 0.65 5.68
C MET A 185 17.84 2.15 5.74
N ALA A 186 17.06 2.93 6.50
CA ALA A 186 17.10 4.39 6.43
C ALA A 186 18.07 5.01 7.45
N HIS A 187 18.68 6.13 7.07
CA HIS A 187 19.44 6.99 7.95
C HIS A 187 18.53 7.80 8.90
N HIS A 188 17.37 8.22 8.37
CA HIS A 188 16.35 8.97 9.12
C HIS A 188 15.05 8.19 9.14
N ARG A 189 14.64 7.75 10.32
CA ARG A 189 13.50 6.86 10.54
C ARG A 189 12.37 7.60 11.24
N THR A 190 11.17 7.46 10.73
CA THR A 190 9.97 7.96 11.40
C THR A 190 8.97 6.81 11.54
N TYR A 191 8.70 6.43 12.77
CA TYR A 191 7.73 5.37 13.09
C TYR A 191 6.56 5.95 13.86
N ARG A 192 5.33 5.73 13.36
CA ARG A 192 4.09 6.27 13.96
C ARG A 192 4.14 7.80 14.19
N GLY A 193 4.75 8.52 13.25
CA GLY A 193 4.88 9.98 13.33
C GLY A 193 6.02 10.50 14.20
N HIS A 194 6.73 9.64 14.93
CA HIS A 194 7.86 9.99 15.78
C HIS A 194 9.21 9.60 15.14
N VAL A 195 10.19 10.48 15.25
CA VAL A 195 11.57 10.16 14.88
C VAL A 195 12.10 9.10 15.83
N VAL A 196 12.69 8.05 15.27
CA VAL A 196 13.29 6.94 16.02
C VAL A 196 14.77 6.81 15.68
N ALA A 197 15.55 6.37 16.64
CA ALA A 197 17.00 6.18 16.50
C ALA A 197 17.32 4.97 15.61
#